data_69254d039f1b4a789fc095407c36c11d
#
_entry.id   69254d039f1b4a789fc095407c36c11d
#
_cell.length_a   1.000
_cell.length_b   1.000
_cell.length_c   1.000
_cell.angle_alpha   90.00
_cell.angle_beta   90.00
_cell.angle_gamma   90.00
#
_symmetry.space_group_name_H-M   'P 1'
#
loop_
_entity.id
_entity.type
_entity.pdbx_description
1 polymer ?
#
loop_
_entity_poly.entity_id
_entity_poly.type
_entity_poly.pdbx_seq_one_letter_code
_entity_poly.pdbx_strand_id
1 'polypeptide(L)'
;MLELFGEMKNDGLINDNSRIVFVDDGSKDKTWSIIDELTKAHTEISGIKLAKNAGHQNALFGGLMTVKDNCDCAISIDADLQDDIHVIPDMVRNFIDGYDVVYGVRNKRDTDTFFKRTTAVGFYKLMQFMGVNIVFNHADYRLMSKRALDGLAQFPERNLFLRGMVPLVGYRSTNVYY
;
A
#
# COMPACT_ATOMS: atom_id res chain seq x y z
N MET A 1 -10.57 0.22 11.75
CA MET A 1 -9.35 1.01 11.50
C MET A 1 -9.04 2.02 12.63
N LEU A 2 -9.96 2.90 13.06
CA LEU A 2 -9.68 3.85 14.15
C LEU A 2 -9.38 3.16 15.49
N GLU A 3 -10.07 2.09 15.83
CA GLU A 3 -9.76 1.28 17.02
C GLU A 3 -8.35 0.73 16.97
N LEU A 4 -7.98 0.06 15.87
CA LEU A 4 -6.62 -0.46 15.66
C LEU A 4 -5.56 0.67 15.73
N PHE A 5 -5.88 1.84 15.18
CA PHE A 5 -4.99 2.99 15.22
C PHE A 5 -4.76 3.48 16.66
N GLY A 6 -5.82 3.47 17.50
CA GLY A 6 -5.74 3.76 18.93
C GLY A 6 -4.90 2.73 19.70
N GLU A 7 -5.08 1.43 19.41
CA GLU A 7 -4.27 0.35 19.99
C GLU A 7 -2.80 0.51 19.63
N MET A 8 -2.48 0.76 18.36
CA MET A 8 -1.09 0.95 17.92
C MET A 8 -0.42 2.17 18.58
N LYS A 9 -1.17 3.25 18.85
CA LYS A 9 -0.67 4.40 19.62
C LYS A 9 -0.37 4.00 21.07
N ASN A 10 -1.27 3.30 21.73
CA ASN A 10 -1.10 2.83 23.10
C ASN A 10 0.11 1.90 23.24
N ASP A 11 0.34 1.05 22.24
CA ASP A 11 1.50 0.15 22.16
C ASP A 11 2.81 0.86 21.76
N GLY A 12 2.77 2.16 21.46
CA GLY A 12 3.94 2.93 21.05
C GLY A 12 4.48 2.57 19.66
N LEU A 13 3.71 1.86 18.83
CA LEU A 13 4.08 1.51 17.46
C LEU A 13 3.97 2.70 16.51
N ILE A 14 3.06 3.63 16.78
CA ILE A 14 2.85 4.86 16.03
C ILE A 14 2.72 6.05 17.01
N ASN A 15 2.95 7.25 16.52
CA ASN A 15 2.88 8.48 17.32
C ASN A 15 1.62 9.32 16.99
N ASP A 16 1.45 10.45 17.70
CA ASP A 16 0.31 11.35 17.51
C ASP A 16 0.28 12.07 16.16
N ASN A 17 1.39 12.08 15.43
CA ASN A 17 1.47 12.66 14.09
C ASN A 17 1.05 11.67 12.99
N SER A 18 0.89 10.40 13.34
CA SER A 18 0.42 9.38 12.38
C SER A 18 -0.99 9.68 11.88
N ARG A 19 -1.28 9.37 10.63
CA ARG A 19 -2.54 9.74 9.94
C ARG A 19 -3.08 8.59 9.10
N ILE A 20 -4.41 8.55 9.00
CA ILE A 20 -5.14 7.76 8.01
C ILE A 20 -5.49 8.72 6.86
N VAL A 21 -5.01 8.44 5.66
CA VAL A 21 -5.21 9.31 4.50
C VAL A 21 -6.07 8.59 3.47
N PHE A 22 -7.26 9.12 3.21
CA PHE A 22 -8.12 8.66 2.12
C PHE A 22 -7.75 9.34 0.81
N VAL A 23 -7.64 8.57 -0.26
CA VAL A 23 -7.40 9.09 -1.62
C VAL A 23 -8.64 8.81 -2.47
N ASP A 24 -9.35 9.87 -2.85
CA ASP A 24 -10.54 9.79 -3.71
C ASP A 24 -10.14 10.06 -5.17
N ASP A 25 -10.28 9.04 -6.01
CA ASP A 25 -9.98 9.11 -7.46
C ASP A 25 -11.13 9.73 -8.27
N GLY A 26 -11.62 10.89 -7.81
CA GLY A 26 -12.64 11.67 -8.53
C GLY A 26 -14.02 11.02 -8.52
N SER A 27 -14.45 10.45 -7.38
CA SER A 27 -15.76 9.86 -7.19
C SER A 27 -16.89 10.84 -7.51
N LYS A 28 -17.98 10.32 -8.10
CA LYS A 28 -19.17 11.11 -8.47
C LYS A 28 -20.33 10.90 -7.49
N ASP A 29 -20.19 9.99 -6.56
CA ASP A 29 -21.16 9.67 -5.51
C ASP A 29 -20.86 10.44 -4.20
N LYS A 30 -21.37 9.93 -3.09
CA LYS A 30 -21.20 10.54 -1.75
C LYS A 30 -19.83 10.29 -1.11
N THR A 31 -18.91 9.56 -1.77
CA THR A 31 -17.62 9.15 -1.18
C THR A 31 -16.87 10.35 -0.61
N TRP A 32 -16.71 11.43 -1.41
CA TRP A 32 -15.97 12.59 -0.92
C TRP A 32 -16.68 13.31 0.24
N SER A 33 -18.00 13.41 0.23
CA SER A 33 -18.73 14.03 1.35
C SER A 33 -18.54 13.27 2.66
N ILE A 34 -18.50 11.94 2.59
CA ILE A 34 -18.24 11.09 3.76
C ILE A 34 -16.79 11.29 4.26
N ILE A 35 -15.82 11.33 3.36
CA ILE A 35 -14.41 11.60 3.72
C ILE A 35 -14.29 12.98 4.40
N ASP A 36 -14.91 14.01 3.84
CA ASP A 36 -14.89 15.37 4.38
C ASP A 36 -15.54 15.45 5.78
N GLU A 37 -16.62 14.73 6.02
CA GLU A 37 -17.24 14.60 7.34
C GLU A 37 -16.29 13.90 8.33
N LEU A 38 -15.64 12.82 7.93
CA LEU A 38 -14.68 12.09 8.76
C LEU A 38 -13.45 12.95 9.12
N THR A 39 -12.94 13.76 8.18
CA THR A 39 -11.81 14.67 8.46
C THR A 39 -12.15 15.76 9.48
N LYS A 40 -13.42 16.16 9.56
CA LYS A 40 -13.92 17.12 10.55
C LYS A 40 -14.15 16.49 11.93
N ALA A 41 -14.51 15.20 11.96
CA ALA A 41 -14.81 14.47 13.18
C ALA A 41 -13.54 13.90 13.85
N HIS A 42 -12.49 13.61 13.09
CA HIS A 42 -11.29 12.90 13.54
C HIS A 42 -10.02 13.59 13.06
N THR A 43 -9.19 14.05 13.98
CA THR A 43 -7.93 14.75 13.67
C THR A 43 -6.89 13.83 13.03
N GLU A 44 -7.01 12.53 13.22
CA GLU A 44 -6.15 11.49 12.63
C GLU A 44 -6.46 11.25 11.15
N ILE A 45 -7.60 11.70 10.65
CA ILE A 45 -8.05 11.46 9.27
C ILE A 45 -7.74 12.65 8.39
N SER A 46 -7.24 12.38 7.20
CA SER A 46 -7.04 13.35 6.12
C SER A 46 -7.57 12.80 4.80
N GLY A 47 -7.91 13.67 3.86
CA GLY A 47 -8.40 13.30 2.55
C GLY A 47 -7.63 14.00 1.43
N ILE A 48 -7.37 13.26 0.35
CA ILE A 48 -6.84 13.76 -0.92
C ILE A 48 -7.89 13.52 -1.99
N LYS A 49 -8.37 14.58 -2.64
CA LYS A 49 -9.34 14.47 -3.74
C LYS A 49 -8.69 14.78 -5.06
N LEU A 50 -8.73 13.85 -6.00
CA LEU A 50 -8.28 14.10 -7.36
C LEU A 50 -9.36 14.88 -8.14
N ALA A 51 -8.93 15.78 -9.01
CA ALA A 51 -9.84 16.61 -9.83
C ALA A 51 -10.68 15.77 -10.82
N LYS A 52 -10.19 14.58 -11.19
CA LYS A 52 -10.85 13.62 -12.07
C LYS A 52 -10.33 12.23 -11.80
N ASN A 53 -11.07 11.22 -12.25
CA ASN A 53 -10.58 9.83 -12.23
C ASN A 53 -9.29 9.73 -13.07
N ALA A 54 -8.21 9.31 -12.42
CA ALA A 54 -6.88 9.10 -12.99
C ALA A 54 -6.52 7.61 -13.08
N GLY A 55 -7.33 6.75 -12.51
CA GLY A 55 -7.14 5.31 -12.37
C GLY A 55 -6.34 4.94 -11.13
N HIS A 56 -6.64 3.74 -10.60
CA HIS A 56 -6.15 3.23 -9.31
C HIS A 56 -4.64 3.45 -9.08
N GLN A 57 -3.78 3.08 -10.03
CA GLN A 57 -2.31 3.19 -9.87
C GLN A 57 -1.85 4.65 -9.76
N ASN A 58 -2.46 5.56 -10.53
CA ASN A 58 -2.14 6.98 -10.46
C ASN A 58 -2.65 7.61 -9.17
N ALA A 59 -3.85 7.24 -8.71
CA ALA A 59 -4.41 7.71 -7.46
C ALA A 59 -3.54 7.25 -6.28
N LEU A 60 -3.17 5.97 -6.24
CA LEU A 60 -2.27 5.43 -5.23
C LEU A 60 -0.92 6.12 -5.24
N PHE A 61 -0.28 6.25 -6.39
CA PHE A 61 1.01 6.94 -6.52
C PHE A 61 0.89 8.41 -6.08
N GLY A 62 -0.13 9.12 -6.54
CA GLY A 62 -0.39 10.51 -6.14
C GLY A 62 -0.56 10.66 -4.64
N GLY A 63 -1.29 9.74 -3.99
CA GLY A 63 -1.43 9.68 -2.54
C GLY A 63 -0.08 9.51 -1.84
N LEU A 64 0.69 8.49 -2.23
CA LEU A 64 2.01 8.20 -1.68
C LEU A 64 2.98 9.40 -1.84
N MET A 65 3.02 10.02 -3.02
CA MET A 65 3.87 11.18 -3.28
C MET A 65 3.45 12.43 -2.49
N THR A 66 2.18 12.56 -2.17
CA THR A 66 1.68 13.68 -1.35
C THR A 66 2.11 13.55 0.11
N VAL A 67 2.18 12.32 0.65
CA VAL A 67 2.49 12.09 2.07
C VAL A 67 3.96 11.83 2.35
N LYS A 68 4.76 11.45 1.35
CA LYS A 68 6.14 10.94 1.51
C LYS A 68 7.08 11.84 2.31
N ASP A 69 6.91 13.17 2.24
CA ASP A 69 7.79 14.13 2.92
C ASP A 69 7.38 14.38 4.38
N ASN A 70 6.22 13.85 4.79
CA ASN A 70 5.64 14.05 6.12
C ASN A 70 5.46 12.73 6.90
N CYS A 71 6.12 11.65 6.49
CA CYS A 71 6.04 10.37 7.18
C CYS A 71 7.37 9.62 7.16
N ASP A 72 7.60 8.76 8.16
CA ASP A 72 8.72 7.83 8.20
C ASP A 72 8.47 6.62 7.29
N CYS A 73 7.21 6.19 7.21
CA CYS A 73 6.72 5.17 6.30
C CYS A 73 5.24 5.42 5.96
N ALA A 74 4.78 4.86 4.84
CA ALA A 74 3.37 4.84 4.46
C ALA A 74 2.92 3.41 4.16
N ILE A 75 1.69 3.09 4.58
CA ILE A 75 1.04 1.81 4.27
C ILE A 75 -0.09 2.09 3.29
N SER A 76 -0.05 1.46 2.12
CA SER A 76 -1.15 1.46 1.17
C SER A 76 -2.06 0.25 1.40
N ILE A 77 -3.37 0.47 1.34
CA ILE A 77 -4.39 -0.57 1.46
C ILE A 77 -5.60 -0.19 0.60
N ASP A 78 -6.20 -1.17 -0.06
CA ASP A 78 -7.43 -0.97 -0.82
C ASP A 78 -8.64 -0.82 0.11
N ALA A 79 -9.57 0.09 -0.22
CA ALA A 79 -10.76 0.37 0.61
C ALA A 79 -11.91 -0.63 0.38
N ASP A 80 -11.64 -1.80 -0.23
CA ASP A 80 -12.64 -2.83 -0.57
C ASP A 80 -12.87 -3.88 0.52
N LEU A 81 -12.21 -3.72 1.67
CA LEU A 81 -12.29 -4.58 2.85
C LEU A 81 -11.85 -6.04 2.60
N GLN A 82 -11.04 -6.29 1.56
CA GLN A 82 -10.52 -7.63 1.28
C GLN A 82 -9.20 -7.93 1.99
N ASP A 83 -8.48 -6.90 2.42
CA ASP A 83 -7.20 -7.02 3.10
C ASP A 83 -7.38 -6.95 4.61
N ASP A 84 -6.69 -7.82 5.35
CA ASP A 84 -6.77 -7.86 6.81
C ASP A 84 -5.95 -6.72 7.42
N ILE A 85 -6.64 -5.77 8.06
CA ILE A 85 -6.02 -4.64 8.74
C ILE A 85 -5.20 -5.04 9.98
N HIS A 86 -5.47 -6.21 10.58
CA HIS A 86 -4.81 -6.65 11.81
C HIS A 86 -3.34 -7.05 11.61
N VAL A 87 -2.86 -7.13 10.37
CA VAL A 87 -1.43 -7.32 10.08
C VAL A 87 -0.65 -6.01 9.98
N ILE A 88 -1.32 -4.85 10.03
CA ILE A 88 -0.65 -3.54 10.02
C ILE A 88 0.37 -3.39 11.16
N PRO A 89 0.08 -3.77 12.42
CA PRO A 89 1.07 -3.74 13.49
C PRO A 89 2.34 -4.52 13.17
N ASP A 90 2.21 -5.70 12.55
CA ASP A 90 3.37 -6.51 12.15
C ASP A 90 4.15 -5.88 10.99
N MET A 91 3.49 -5.19 10.08
CA MET A 91 4.18 -4.39 9.05
C MET A 91 5.02 -3.29 9.69
N VAL A 92 4.47 -2.57 10.68
CA VAL A 92 5.20 -1.50 11.39
C VAL A 92 6.36 -2.07 12.21
N ARG A 93 6.20 -3.21 12.88
CA ARG A 93 7.31 -3.89 13.60
C ARG A 93 8.45 -4.25 12.64
N ASN A 94 8.13 -4.82 11.48
CA ASN A 94 9.14 -5.14 10.46
C ASN A 94 9.85 -3.86 9.95
N PHE A 95 9.14 -2.74 9.81
CA PHE A 95 9.77 -1.46 9.47
C PHE A 95 10.73 -0.98 10.56
N ILE A 96 10.35 -1.09 11.85
CA ILE A 96 11.20 -0.76 13.00
C ILE A 96 12.44 -1.68 13.01
N ASP A 97 12.32 -2.94 12.60
CA ASP A 97 13.42 -3.91 12.45
C ASP A 97 14.32 -3.64 11.21
N GLY A 98 14.06 -2.54 10.48
CA GLY A 98 14.90 -2.05 9.39
C GLY A 98 14.56 -2.59 8.01
N TYR A 99 13.35 -3.11 7.79
CA TYR A 99 12.85 -3.39 6.45
C TYR A 99 12.24 -2.12 5.84
N ASP A 100 12.55 -1.85 4.59
CA ASP A 100 12.04 -0.67 3.87
C ASP A 100 10.74 -0.92 3.14
N VAL A 101 10.51 -2.17 2.73
CA VAL A 101 9.30 -2.59 2.06
C VAL A 101 8.75 -3.83 2.75
N VAL A 102 7.51 -3.77 3.22
CA VAL A 102 6.82 -4.92 3.81
C VAL A 102 5.56 -5.20 3.00
N TYR A 103 5.52 -6.36 2.35
CA TYR A 103 4.38 -6.76 1.54
C TYR A 103 3.34 -7.51 2.37
N GLY A 104 2.07 -7.13 2.26
CA GLY A 104 0.94 -7.95 2.69
C GLY A 104 0.66 -9.03 1.66
N VAL A 105 0.76 -10.28 2.06
CA VAL A 105 0.59 -11.45 1.18
C VAL A 105 -0.58 -12.29 1.67
N ARG A 106 -1.59 -12.48 0.81
CA ARG A 106 -2.74 -13.35 1.15
C ARG A 106 -2.32 -14.81 1.21
N ASN A 107 -2.57 -15.45 2.35
CA ASN A 107 -2.46 -16.90 2.49
C ASN A 107 -3.49 -17.56 1.55
N LYS A 108 -3.04 -18.39 0.61
CA LYS A 108 -3.81 -19.21 -0.35
C LYS A 108 -5.27 -18.82 -0.60
N ARG A 109 -5.57 -18.44 -1.84
CA ARG A 109 -6.93 -18.62 -2.37
C ARG A 109 -7.16 -20.11 -2.66
N ASP A 110 -7.98 -20.77 -1.85
CA ASP A 110 -8.42 -22.17 -2.07
C ASP A 110 -9.28 -22.36 -3.34
N THR A 111 -9.48 -21.31 -4.13
CA THR A 111 -10.38 -21.31 -5.31
C THR A 111 -9.67 -21.18 -6.65
N ASP A 112 -8.33 -21.17 -6.73
CA ASP A 112 -7.65 -21.05 -8.01
C ASP A 112 -7.66 -22.38 -8.79
N THR A 113 -8.37 -22.39 -9.92
CA THR A 113 -8.40 -23.49 -10.87
C THR A 113 -6.97 -23.82 -11.34
N PHE A 114 -6.63 -25.11 -11.44
CA PHE A 114 -5.31 -25.64 -11.86
C PHE A 114 -4.74 -24.91 -13.10
N PHE A 115 -5.60 -24.54 -14.05
CA PHE A 115 -5.21 -23.83 -15.26
C PHE A 115 -4.71 -22.39 -15.01
N LYS A 116 -5.37 -21.62 -14.13
CA LYS A 116 -4.92 -20.27 -13.73
C LYS A 116 -3.58 -20.31 -13.00
N ARG A 117 -3.36 -21.32 -12.18
CA ARG A 117 -2.11 -21.53 -11.45
C ARG A 117 -0.94 -21.83 -12.39
N THR A 118 -1.16 -22.66 -13.42
CA THR A 118 -0.09 -23.05 -14.37
C THR A 118 0.31 -21.90 -15.28
N THR A 119 -0.65 -21.13 -15.80
CA THR A 119 -0.37 -19.93 -16.62
C THR A 119 0.32 -18.82 -15.82
N ALA A 120 -0.10 -18.59 -14.57
CA ALA A 120 0.56 -17.64 -13.67
C ALA A 120 2.01 -18.04 -13.39
N VAL A 121 2.28 -19.31 -13.06
CA VAL A 121 3.65 -19.84 -12.84
C VAL A 121 4.51 -19.68 -14.10
N GLY A 122 3.97 -19.93 -15.29
CA GLY A 122 4.68 -19.73 -16.57
C GLY A 122 5.05 -18.25 -16.79
N PHE A 123 4.13 -17.34 -16.54
CA PHE A 123 4.37 -15.90 -16.62
C PHE A 123 5.46 -15.43 -15.63
N TYR A 124 5.40 -15.87 -14.39
CA TYR A 124 6.40 -15.48 -13.38
C TYR A 124 7.79 -16.04 -13.68
N LYS A 125 7.89 -17.29 -14.21
CA LYS A 125 9.18 -17.84 -14.66
C LYS A 125 9.76 -17.06 -15.83
N LEU A 126 8.93 -16.60 -16.76
CA LEU A 126 9.35 -15.76 -17.87
C LEU A 126 9.85 -14.40 -17.37
N MET A 127 9.16 -13.77 -16.42
CA MET A 127 9.57 -12.51 -15.81
C MET A 127 10.87 -12.64 -15.02
N GLN A 128 11.04 -13.74 -14.29
CA GLN A 128 12.26 -14.09 -13.57
C GLN A 128 13.45 -14.30 -14.53
N PHE A 129 13.21 -14.96 -15.67
CA PHE A 129 14.21 -15.11 -16.74
C PHE A 129 14.61 -13.77 -17.35
N MET A 130 13.69 -12.81 -17.42
CA MET A 130 13.95 -11.42 -17.85
C MET A 130 14.59 -10.57 -16.74
N GLY A 131 14.97 -11.15 -15.59
CA GLY A 131 15.63 -10.44 -14.48
C GLY A 131 14.70 -9.67 -13.55
N VAL A 132 13.39 -9.83 -13.69
CA VAL A 132 12.39 -9.15 -12.82
C VAL A 132 11.91 -10.10 -11.75
N ASN A 133 12.36 -9.88 -10.50
CA ASN A 133 11.87 -10.61 -9.31
C ASN A 133 10.55 -10.01 -8.84
N ILE A 134 9.43 -10.47 -9.42
CA ILE A 134 8.10 -10.10 -8.95
C ILE A 134 7.75 -10.96 -7.73
N VAL A 135 7.43 -10.34 -6.60
CA VAL A 135 6.89 -11.05 -5.44
C VAL A 135 5.52 -11.61 -5.81
N PHE A 136 5.35 -12.92 -5.64
CA PHE A 136 4.12 -13.63 -6.02
C PHE A 136 2.96 -13.21 -5.11
N ASN A 137 1.78 -12.96 -5.69
CA ASN A 137 0.50 -12.83 -4.97
C ASN A 137 0.38 -11.63 -3.99
N HIS A 138 1.18 -10.56 -4.15
CA HIS A 138 1.00 -9.34 -3.37
C HIS A 138 0.02 -8.39 -4.06
N ALA A 139 -0.94 -7.90 -3.28
CA ALA A 139 -1.81 -6.79 -3.65
C ALA A 139 -1.04 -5.46 -3.55
N ASP A 140 -1.71 -4.32 -3.75
CA ASP A 140 -1.15 -3.00 -3.47
C ASP A 140 -1.07 -2.70 -1.95
N TYR A 141 -1.34 -3.72 -1.13
CA TYR A 141 -1.19 -3.71 0.32
C TYR A 141 0.27 -3.87 0.72
N ARG A 142 0.91 -2.76 1.07
CA ARG A 142 2.32 -2.75 1.46
C ARG A 142 2.67 -1.54 2.32
N LEU A 143 3.67 -1.72 3.18
CA LEU A 143 4.37 -0.63 3.83
C LEU A 143 5.61 -0.27 3.01
N MET A 144 5.87 1.02 2.87
CA MET A 144 7.10 1.56 2.27
C MET A 144 7.70 2.64 3.18
N SER A 145 9.00 2.53 3.47
CA SER A 145 9.75 3.57 4.18
C SER A 145 9.84 4.85 3.36
N LYS A 146 10.13 5.99 4.01
CA LYS A 146 10.38 7.25 3.31
C LYS A 146 11.42 7.10 2.20
N ARG A 147 12.56 6.44 2.48
CA ARG A 147 13.60 6.26 1.45
C ARG A 147 13.16 5.35 0.30
N ALA A 148 12.29 4.37 0.54
CA ALA A 148 11.71 3.57 -0.53
C ALA A 148 10.73 4.40 -1.38
N LEU A 149 9.95 5.30 -0.76
CA LEU A 149 9.09 6.26 -1.47
C LEU A 149 9.91 7.28 -2.28
N ASP A 150 11.02 7.78 -1.73
CA ASP A 150 11.93 8.67 -2.44
C ASP A 150 12.58 7.98 -3.64
N GLY A 151 12.96 6.71 -3.51
CA GLY A 151 13.43 5.89 -4.62
C GLY A 151 12.37 5.68 -5.70
N LEU A 152 11.13 5.38 -5.28
CA LEU A 152 10.00 5.21 -6.20
C LEU A 152 9.69 6.51 -6.95
N ALA A 153 9.84 7.67 -6.32
CA ALA A 153 9.61 8.98 -6.92
C ALA A 153 10.59 9.33 -8.05
N GLN A 154 11.72 8.64 -8.17
CA GLN A 154 12.72 8.88 -9.21
C GLN A 154 12.40 8.20 -10.54
N PHE A 155 11.41 7.30 -10.56
CA PHE A 155 11.02 6.64 -11.81
C PHE A 155 10.22 7.60 -12.71
N PRO A 156 10.64 7.82 -13.96
CA PRO A 156 10.01 8.78 -14.87
C PRO A 156 8.78 8.22 -15.60
N GLU A 157 8.36 7.00 -15.29
CA GLU A 157 7.30 6.30 -15.99
C GLU A 157 5.94 7.01 -15.85
N ARG A 158 5.26 7.18 -16.99
CA ARG A 158 3.89 7.72 -17.05
C ARG A 158 2.83 6.63 -16.88
N ASN A 159 3.14 5.42 -17.33
CA ASN A 159 2.27 4.24 -17.20
C ASN A 159 2.71 3.46 -15.96
N LEU A 160 2.16 3.82 -14.81
CA LEU A 160 2.56 3.26 -13.54
C LEU A 160 2.13 1.79 -13.41
N PHE A 161 3.10 0.93 -13.14
CA PHE A 161 2.91 -0.43 -12.70
C PHE A 161 3.64 -0.63 -11.38
N LEU A 162 3.05 -0.11 -10.30
CA LEU A 162 3.69 -0.03 -8.98
C LEU A 162 4.14 -1.40 -8.46
N ARG A 163 3.38 -2.48 -8.76
CA ARG A 163 3.77 -3.85 -8.38
C ARG A 163 5.10 -4.30 -8.98
N GLY A 164 5.41 -3.83 -10.18
CA GLY A 164 6.71 -4.10 -10.83
C GLY A 164 7.79 -3.09 -10.44
N MET A 165 7.43 -1.84 -10.18
CA MET A 165 8.39 -0.77 -9.88
C MET A 165 8.94 -0.86 -8.46
N VAL A 166 8.11 -1.17 -7.45
CA VAL A 166 8.53 -1.23 -6.05
C VAL A 166 9.68 -2.22 -5.81
N PRO A 167 9.69 -3.45 -6.37
CA PRO A 167 10.85 -4.34 -6.26
C PRO A 167 12.12 -3.77 -6.90
N LEU A 168 12.01 -2.94 -7.96
CA LEU A 168 13.16 -2.34 -8.65
C LEU A 168 13.85 -1.25 -7.83
N VAL A 169 13.19 -0.70 -6.82
CA VAL A 169 13.82 0.24 -5.86
C VAL A 169 14.98 -0.41 -5.11
N GLY A 170 14.96 -1.75 -4.94
CA GLY A 170 16.10 -2.55 -4.49
C GLY A 170 16.39 -2.50 -3.00
N TYR A 171 15.50 -1.95 -2.18
CA TYR A 171 15.67 -1.91 -0.73
C TYR A 171 15.29 -3.23 -0.05
N ARG A 172 15.73 -3.38 1.22
CA ARG A 172 15.46 -4.57 2.03
C ARG A 172 13.96 -4.77 2.21
N SER A 173 13.46 -5.94 1.85
CA SER A 173 12.03 -6.24 1.89
C SER A 173 11.70 -7.55 2.63
N THR A 174 10.47 -7.66 3.12
CA THR A 174 9.93 -8.87 3.75
C THR A 174 8.43 -8.98 3.48
N ASN A 175 7.83 -10.10 3.89
CA ASN A 175 6.40 -10.37 3.75
C ASN A 175 5.75 -10.55 5.11
N VAL A 176 4.50 -10.09 5.22
CA VAL A 176 3.56 -10.43 6.29
C VAL A 176 2.38 -11.15 5.65
N TYR A 177 1.97 -12.27 6.23
CA TYR A 177 0.94 -13.15 5.65
C TYR A 177 -0.39 -13.03 6.41
N TYR A 178 -1.53 -13.03 5.70
CA TYR A 178 -2.89 -12.99 6.25
C TYR A 178 -3.88 -13.81 5.42
#